data_70f8824ac39347ebe3768d5b9bbb82f7
#
_entry.id   70f8824ac39347ebe3768d5b9bbb82f7
#
_cell.length_a   1.000
_cell.length_b   1.000
_cell.length_c   1.000
_cell.angle_alpha   90.00
_cell.angle_beta   90.00
_cell.angle_gamma   90.00
#
_symmetry.space_group_name_H-M   'P 1'
#
loop_
_entity.id
_entity.type
_entity.pdbx_description
1 polymer ?
#
loop_
_entity_poly.entity_id
_entity_poly.type
_entity_poly.pdbx_seq_one_letter_code
_entity_poly.pdbx_strand_id
1 'polypeptide(L)'
;MPLRAAAVIELHDRLLAHPGWPGAEPAPQGDALWHAVQANHRWNSSLWAEEDLARRTTVADAEIAANKRAIDRYNQARNDAIERIDEILLVALGLVSEASARTDAPVATVPAGARLNSETAGSMVDRLSIVALKIHAMRAQAGRADADAAHRAASRAKLGRLQEQRADLAGCLDALLADAAAGRAYFKVYRQFKMYNDPRFNPVLVAEGRRG
;
A
#
# COMPACT_ATOMS: atom_id res chain seq x y z
N MET A 1 -6.78 -8.48 18.24
CA MET A 1 -7.28 -7.10 18.54
C MET A 1 -7.58 -6.43 17.21
N PRO A 2 -8.70 -5.74 17.04
CA PRO A 2 -9.00 -5.13 15.73
C PRO A 2 -7.93 -4.08 15.37
N LEU A 3 -7.54 -4.04 14.10
CA LEU A 3 -6.67 -3.02 13.53
C LEU A 3 -7.24 -1.64 13.83
N ARG A 4 -6.39 -0.70 14.20
CA ARG A 4 -6.74 0.71 14.38
C ARG A 4 -5.87 1.58 13.51
N ALA A 5 -6.45 2.53 12.82
CA ALA A 5 -5.73 3.43 11.92
C ALA A 5 -4.61 4.21 12.64
N ALA A 6 -4.82 4.62 13.89
CA ALA A 6 -3.79 5.30 14.68
C ALA A 6 -2.52 4.44 14.85
N ALA A 7 -2.65 3.14 15.13
CA ALA A 7 -1.50 2.24 15.28
C ALA A 7 -0.80 1.97 13.94
N VAL A 8 -1.54 1.94 12.82
CA VAL A 8 -0.97 1.86 11.47
C VAL A 8 -0.13 3.09 11.16
N ILE A 9 -0.65 4.29 11.44
CA ILE A 9 0.05 5.56 11.27
C ILE A 9 1.33 5.61 12.10
N GLU A 10 1.26 5.20 13.37
CA GLU A 10 2.41 5.15 14.26
C GLU A 10 3.50 4.20 13.74
N LEU A 11 3.11 3.02 13.24
CA LEU A 11 4.05 2.09 12.62
C LEU A 11 4.74 2.71 11.40
N HIS A 12 3.97 3.32 10.49
CA HIS A 12 4.52 3.95 9.29
C HIS A 12 5.49 5.09 9.64
N ASP A 13 5.09 5.99 10.52
CA ASP A 13 5.93 7.13 10.93
C ASP A 13 7.22 6.65 11.64
N ARG A 14 7.14 5.60 12.47
CA ARG A 14 8.30 4.99 13.15
C ARG A 14 9.26 4.33 12.15
N LEU A 15 8.75 3.61 11.16
CA LEU A 15 9.58 2.96 10.14
C LEU A 15 10.29 3.99 9.26
N LEU A 16 9.62 5.07 8.86
CA LEU A 16 10.24 6.17 8.11
C LEU A 16 11.33 6.91 8.89
N ALA A 17 11.28 6.87 10.21
CA ALA A 17 12.33 7.42 11.08
C ALA A 17 13.47 6.42 11.34
N HIS A 18 13.32 5.14 10.97
CA HIS A 18 14.32 4.11 11.21
C HIS A 18 15.53 4.28 10.26
N PRO A 19 16.77 4.30 10.77
CA PRO A 19 17.97 4.43 9.93
C PRO A 19 18.07 3.30 8.91
N GLY A 20 18.27 3.67 7.64
CA GLY A 20 18.44 2.71 6.54
C GLY A 20 17.17 2.11 5.98
N TRP A 21 15.96 2.48 6.49
CA TRP A 21 14.70 2.09 5.88
C TRP A 21 14.58 2.57 4.41
N PRO A 22 14.07 1.77 3.47
CA PRO A 22 13.52 0.40 3.60
C PRO A 22 14.56 -0.72 3.43
N GLY A 23 15.83 -0.43 3.20
CA GLY A 23 16.89 -1.42 2.97
C GLY A 23 17.29 -2.18 4.24
N ALA A 24 17.39 -1.48 5.38
CA ALA A 24 17.60 -2.08 6.70
C ALA A 24 16.25 -2.17 7.42
N GLU A 25 15.55 -3.29 7.21
CA GLU A 25 14.23 -3.50 7.79
C GLU A 25 14.36 -4.00 9.25
N PRO A 26 13.73 -3.30 10.24
CA PRO A 26 13.65 -3.85 11.58
C PRO A 26 12.78 -5.09 11.59
N ALA A 27 13.08 -6.04 12.46
CA ALA A 27 12.28 -7.25 12.61
C ALA A 27 10.80 -6.87 12.84
N PRO A 28 9.86 -7.46 12.07
CA PRO A 28 8.45 -7.18 12.26
C PRO A 28 8.01 -7.56 13.68
N GLN A 29 7.20 -6.70 14.29
CA GLN A 29 6.63 -6.93 15.60
C GLN A 29 5.13 -7.22 15.50
N GLY A 30 4.62 -8.03 16.42
CA GLY A 30 3.22 -8.40 16.46
C GLY A 30 2.91 -9.67 15.69
N ASP A 31 1.64 -9.81 15.30
CA ASP A 31 1.11 -10.96 14.59
C ASP A 31 1.25 -10.84 13.05
N ALA A 32 0.72 -11.82 12.32
CA ALA A 32 0.77 -11.87 10.86
C ALA A 32 0.15 -10.64 10.18
N LEU A 33 -0.81 -9.97 10.80
CA LEU A 33 -1.42 -8.75 10.26
C LEU A 33 -0.41 -7.60 10.26
N TRP A 34 0.30 -7.39 11.36
CA TRP A 34 1.32 -6.34 11.46
C TRP A 34 2.52 -6.60 10.56
N HIS A 35 2.89 -7.88 10.36
CA HIS A 35 3.91 -8.25 9.37
C HIS A 35 3.47 -7.85 7.94
N ALA A 36 2.19 -8.09 7.60
CA ALA A 36 1.66 -7.70 6.30
C ALA A 36 1.59 -6.16 6.13
N VAL A 37 1.20 -5.42 7.17
CA VAL A 37 1.19 -3.95 7.17
C VAL A 37 2.60 -3.38 7.00
N GLN A 38 3.60 -3.92 7.72
CA GLN A 38 5.00 -3.51 7.55
C GLN A 38 5.52 -3.82 6.15
N ALA A 39 5.23 -5.01 5.61
CA ALA A 39 5.62 -5.40 4.26
C ALA A 39 5.01 -4.46 3.20
N ASN A 40 3.72 -4.12 3.31
CA ASN A 40 3.08 -3.14 2.44
C ASN A 40 3.82 -1.79 2.47
N HIS A 41 4.13 -1.28 3.66
CA HIS A 41 4.84 -0.01 3.81
C HIS A 41 6.27 -0.05 3.25
N ARG A 42 6.97 -1.19 3.43
CA ARG A 42 8.29 -1.41 2.82
C ARG A 42 8.23 -1.34 1.30
N TRP A 43 7.27 -2.03 0.69
CA TRP A 43 7.16 -2.04 -0.77
C TRP A 43 6.77 -0.66 -1.32
N ASN A 44 5.91 0.09 -0.65
CA ASN A 44 5.61 1.48 -1.00
C ASN A 44 6.86 2.37 -0.90
N SER A 45 7.68 2.20 0.14
CA SER A 45 8.92 2.96 0.32
C SER A 45 9.96 2.62 -0.77
N SER A 46 10.09 1.33 -1.10
CA SER A 46 10.97 0.87 -2.19
C SER A 46 10.50 1.39 -3.55
N LEU A 47 9.18 1.36 -3.80
CA LEU A 47 8.57 1.93 -5.01
C LEU A 47 8.85 3.43 -5.13
N TRP A 48 8.70 4.18 -4.04
CA TRP A 48 9.00 5.62 -4.03
C TRP A 48 10.44 5.90 -4.47
N ALA A 49 11.40 5.16 -3.90
CA ALA A 49 12.81 5.30 -4.23
C ALA A 49 13.11 4.96 -5.71
N GLU A 50 12.56 3.86 -6.22
CA GLU A 50 12.77 3.47 -7.62
C GLU A 50 12.10 4.43 -8.61
N GLU A 51 10.92 4.95 -8.26
CA GLU A 51 10.21 5.95 -9.06
C GLU A 51 11.00 7.26 -9.16
N ASP A 52 11.67 7.68 -8.09
CA ASP A 52 12.58 8.84 -8.12
C ASP A 52 13.80 8.56 -9.02
N LEU A 53 14.41 7.37 -8.91
CA LEU A 53 15.55 6.96 -9.73
C LEU A 53 15.18 6.84 -11.22
N ALA A 54 13.98 6.36 -11.54
CA ALA A 54 13.51 6.20 -12.91
C ALA A 54 13.28 7.54 -13.65
N ARG A 55 13.27 8.69 -12.94
CA ARG A 55 13.13 10.04 -13.52
C ARG A 55 14.45 10.73 -13.86
N ARG A 56 15.59 10.06 -13.61
CA ARG A 56 16.90 10.60 -13.99
C ARG A 56 17.01 10.68 -15.51
N THR A 57 17.55 11.80 -15.99
CA THR A 57 17.73 12.07 -17.44
C THR A 57 19.18 11.98 -17.91
N THR A 58 20.12 11.71 -16.99
CA THR A 58 21.56 11.74 -17.24
C THR A 58 22.23 10.37 -17.06
N VAL A 59 21.45 9.30 -16.99
CA VAL A 59 21.91 7.91 -16.84
C VAL A 59 21.62 7.10 -18.11
N ALA A 60 22.25 5.94 -18.26
CA ALA A 60 22.01 5.06 -19.39
C ALA A 60 20.60 4.46 -19.38
N ASP A 61 20.02 4.24 -20.57
CA ASP A 61 18.68 3.62 -20.72
C ASP A 61 18.59 2.26 -20.01
N ALA A 62 19.68 1.50 -19.96
CA ALA A 62 19.75 0.23 -19.24
C ALA A 62 19.46 0.37 -17.74
N GLU A 63 19.88 1.48 -17.11
CA GLU A 63 19.57 1.77 -15.70
C GLU A 63 18.09 2.08 -15.52
N ILE A 64 17.50 2.90 -16.41
CA ILE A 64 16.08 3.20 -16.38
C ILE A 64 15.24 1.92 -16.59
N ALA A 65 15.66 1.04 -17.51
CA ALA A 65 15.02 -0.26 -17.70
C ALA A 65 15.15 -1.16 -16.46
N ALA A 66 16.24 -1.10 -15.72
CA ALA A 66 16.43 -1.82 -14.46
C ALA A 66 15.48 -1.28 -13.36
N ASN A 67 15.38 0.06 -13.22
CA ASN A 67 14.42 0.68 -12.30
C ASN A 67 12.97 0.28 -12.64
N LYS A 68 12.59 0.28 -13.93
CA LYS A 68 11.25 -0.15 -14.35
C LYS A 68 10.95 -1.60 -13.94
N ARG A 69 11.90 -2.51 -14.13
CA ARG A 69 11.74 -3.91 -13.68
C ARG A 69 11.64 -4.03 -12.17
N ALA A 70 12.37 -3.20 -11.41
CA ALA A 70 12.25 -3.14 -9.94
C ALA A 70 10.86 -2.64 -9.51
N ILE A 71 10.38 -1.56 -10.13
CA ILE A 71 9.03 -1.01 -9.92
C ILE A 71 7.96 -2.08 -10.13
N ASP A 72 8.03 -2.86 -11.21
CA ASP A 72 7.06 -3.92 -11.51
C ASP A 72 7.07 -5.03 -10.43
N ARG A 73 8.26 -5.45 -9.96
CA ARG A 73 8.38 -6.43 -8.87
C ARG A 73 7.81 -5.89 -7.54
N TYR A 74 8.14 -4.66 -7.18
CA TYR A 74 7.66 -4.06 -5.93
C TYR A 74 6.16 -3.78 -5.96
N ASN A 75 5.61 -3.41 -7.12
CA ASN A 75 4.16 -3.28 -7.30
C ASN A 75 3.44 -4.62 -7.09
N GLN A 76 4.00 -5.74 -7.56
CA GLN A 76 3.43 -7.05 -7.29
C GLN A 76 3.46 -7.36 -5.79
N ALA A 77 4.61 -7.23 -5.15
CA ALA A 77 4.77 -7.50 -3.73
C ALA A 77 3.90 -6.60 -2.84
N ARG A 78 3.71 -5.32 -3.24
CA ARG A 78 2.76 -4.40 -2.58
C ARG A 78 1.33 -4.91 -2.66
N ASN A 79 0.88 -5.34 -3.85
CA ASN A 79 -0.46 -5.86 -4.04
C ASN A 79 -0.69 -7.15 -3.25
N ASP A 80 0.29 -8.05 -3.24
CA ASP A 80 0.25 -9.28 -2.44
C ASP A 80 0.11 -8.97 -0.93
N ALA A 81 0.79 -7.92 -0.46
CA ALA A 81 0.66 -7.46 0.92
C ALA A 81 -0.72 -6.86 1.22
N ILE A 82 -1.32 -6.09 0.30
CA ILE A 82 -2.70 -5.57 0.41
C ILE A 82 -3.70 -6.72 0.53
N GLU A 83 -3.62 -7.69 -0.38
CA GLU A 83 -4.49 -8.87 -0.36
C GLU A 83 -4.32 -9.66 0.94
N ARG A 84 -3.07 -9.78 1.43
CA ARG A 84 -2.80 -10.48 2.70
C ARG A 84 -3.40 -9.77 3.91
N ILE A 85 -3.38 -8.44 3.96
CA ILE A 85 -4.05 -7.66 5.00
C ILE A 85 -5.56 -7.95 4.98
N ASP A 86 -6.17 -7.90 3.78
CA ASP A 86 -7.60 -8.14 3.62
C ASP A 86 -7.99 -9.57 4.01
N GLU A 87 -7.23 -10.58 3.61
CA GLU A 87 -7.46 -11.98 4.00
C GLU A 87 -7.50 -12.14 5.53
N ILE A 88 -6.48 -11.62 6.22
CA ILE A 88 -6.37 -11.74 7.67
C ILE A 88 -7.54 -11.03 8.36
N LEU A 89 -7.89 -9.81 7.92
CA LEU A 89 -8.98 -9.05 8.50
C LEU A 89 -10.34 -9.71 8.25
N LEU A 90 -10.60 -10.24 7.05
CA LEU A 90 -11.86 -10.91 6.73
C LEU A 90 -12.03 -12.20 7.54
N VAL A 91 -10.95 -12.95 7.77
CA VAL A 91 -10.98 -14.12 8.67
C VAL A 91 -11.26 -13.69 10.11
N ALA A 92 -10.55 -12.67 10.61
CA ALA A 92 -10.73 -12.16 11.96
C ALA A 92 -12.14 -11.59 12.21
N LEU A 93 -12.80 -11.05 11.16
CA LEU A 93 -14.17 -10.54 11.19
C LEU A 93 -15.23 -11.66 11.01
N GLY A 94 -14.82 -12.91 10.76
CA GLY A 94 -15.73 -14.02 10.49
C GLY A 94 -16.45 -13.95 9.14
N LEU A 95 -16.00 -13.06 8.25
CA LEU A 95 -16.59 -12.86 6.92
C LEU A 95 -16.11 -13.86 5.87
N VAL A 96 -14.94 -14.49 6.07
CA VAL A 96 -14.37 -15.53 5.20
C VAL A 96 -13.77 -16.60 6.09
N SER A 97 -13.92 -17.89 5.72
CA SER A 97 -13.22 -18.95 6.42
C SER A 97 -11.71 -18.96 6.09
N GLU A 98 -10.89 -19.45 7.00
CA GLU A 98 -9.45 -19.51 6.84
C GLU A 98 -9.04 -20.32 5.59
N ALA A 99 -9.75 -21.41 5.31
CA ALA A 99 -9.52 -22.24 4.11
C ALA A 99 -9.87 -21.49 2.82
N SER A 100 -10.94 -20.67 2.81
CA SER A 100 -11.38 -19.92 1.64
C SER A 100 -10.53 -18.68 1.38
N ALA A 101 -10.02 -18.04 2.43
CA ALA A 101 -9.31 -16.75 2.34
C ALA A 101 -8.10 -16.78 1.38
N ARG A 102 -7.44 -17.95 1.24
CA ARG A 102 -6.24 -18.12 0.42
C ARG A 102 -6.50 -18.67 -0.99
N THR A 103 -7.76 -18.88 -1.35
CA THR A 103 -8.13 -19.32 -2.70
C THR A 103 -8.15 -18.15 -3.69
N ASP A 104 -8.18 -18.47 -4.99
CA ASP A 104 -8.29 -17.45 -6.05
C ASP A 104 -9.64 -16.72 -6.02
N ALA A 105 -10.68 -17.34 -5.44
CA ALA A 105 -12.01 -16.78 -5.29
C ALA A 105 -12.54 -16.99 -3.86
N PRO A 106 -12.11 -16.16 -2.90
CA PRO A 106 -12.58 -16.25 -1.52
C PRO A 106 -14.09 -16.05 -1.42
N VAL A 107 -14.77 -16.99 -0.75
CA VAL A 107 -16.23 -16.93 -0.55
C VAL A 107 -16.54 -16.21 0.75
N ALA A 108 -17.16 -15.04 0.63
CA ALA A 108 -17.58 -14.25 1.79
C ALA A 108 -18.97 -14.65 2.30
N THR A 109 -19.11 -14.79 3.63
CA THR A 109 -20.38 -14.84 4.30
C THR A 109 -20.87 -13.41 4.51
N VAL A 110 -21.87 -12.99 3.74
CA VAL A 110 -22.38 -11.62 3.76
C VAL A 110 -23.51 -11.50 4.78
N PRO A 111 -23.41 -10.64 5.81
CA PRO A 111 -24.52 -10.39 6.73
C PRO A 111 -25.73 -9.79 5.99
N ALA A 112 -26.93 -10.19 6.37
CA ALA A 112 -28.16 -9.67 5.76
C ALA A 112 -28.24 -8.14 5.89
N GLY A 113 -28.45 -7.43 4.78
CA GLY A 113 -28.53 -5.97 4.73
C GLY A 113 -27.19 -5.23 4.83
N ALA A 114 -26.06 -5.93 4.91
CA ALA A 114 -24.77 -5.30 4.94
C ALA A 114 -24.43 -4.60 3.61
N ARG A 115 -23.88 -3.39 3.69
CA ARG A 115 -23.43 -2.60 2.53
C ARG A 115 -22.06 -3.09 2.06
N LEU A 116 -21.92 -3.38 0.76
CA LEU A 116 -20.61 -3.61 0.16
C LEU A 116 -19.80 -2.30 0.13
N ASN A 117 -18.59 -2.34 0.65
CA ASN A 117 -17.59 -1.29 0.48
C ASN A 117 -16.60 -1.71 -0.63
N SER A 118 -16.50 -0.89 -1.68
CA SER A 118 -15.65 -1.22 -2.83
C SER A 118 -14.16 -1.05 -2.52
N GLU A 119 -13.80 -0.12 -1.64
CA GLU A 119 -12.44 0.01 -1.13
C GLU A 119 -12.28 -0.93 0.06
N THR A 120 -11.21 -1.74 0.05
CA THR A 120 -10.94 -2.70 1.11
C THR A 120 -10.14 -2.08 2.24
N ALA A 121 -10.10 -2.72 3.41
CA ALA A 121 -9.29 -2.27 4.53
C ALA A 121 -7.78 -2.28 4.17
N GLY A 122 -7.30 -3.30 3.44
CA GLY A 122 -5.93 -3.37 2.94
C GLY A 122 -5.59 -2.23 1.99
N SER A 123 -6.51 -1.88 1.09
CA SER A 123 -6.34 -0.71 0.19
C SER A 123 -6.27 0.60 0.96
N MET A 124 -7.04 0.76 2.03
CA MET A 124 -6.96 1.95 2.89
C MET A 124 -5.64 2.02 3.67
N VAL A 125 -5.13 0.88 4.15
CA VAL A 125 -3.79 0.77 4.78
C VAL A 125 -2.70 1.15 3.78
N ASP A 126 -2.77 0.67 2.54
CA ASP A 126 -1.85 1.04 1.46
C ASP A 126 -1.87 2.55 1.19
N ARG A 127 -3.04 3.16 1.11
CA ARG A 127 -3.17 4.62 0.97
C ARG A 127 -2.59 5.38 2.16
N LEU A 128 -2.80 4.91 3.40
CA LEU A 128 -2.17 5.49 4.59
C LEU A 128 -0.63 5.43 4.50
N SER A 129 -0.08 4.33 3.99
CA SER A 129 1.34 4.17 3.73
C SER A 129 1.86 5.21 2.72
N ILE A 130 1.19 5.37 1.59
CA ILE A 130 1.55 6.36 0.55
C ILE A 130 1.46 7.79 1.09
N VAL A 131 0.44 8.11 1.87
CA VAL A 131 0.29 9.43 2.50
C VAL A 131 1.38 9.68 3.54
N ALA A 132 1.81 8.65 4.29
CA ALA A 132 2.93 8.77 5.23
C ALA A 132 4.23 9.13 4.50
N LEU A 133 4.54 8.51 3.36
CA LEU A 133 5.69 8.85 2.51
C LEU A 133 5.62 10.30 2.02
N LYS A 134 4.45 10.73 1.53
CA LYS A 134 4.25 12.12 1.08
C LYS A 134 4.44 13.12 2.21
N ILE A 135 3.94 12.82 3.41
CA ILE A 135 4.11 13.66 4.61
C ILE A 135 5.59 13.72 4.99
N HIS A 136 6.29 12.59 5.00
CA HIS A 136 7.72 12.52 5.31
C HIS A 136 8.53 13.38 4.33
N ALA A 137 8.35 13.19 3.03
CA ALA A 137 9.01 13.97 1.99
C ALA A 137 8.68 15.48 2.09
N MET A 138 7.42 15.82 2.37
CA MET A 138 7.00 17.23 2.46
C MET A 138 7.51 17.92 3.73
N ARG A 139 7.67 17.19 4.85
CA ARG A 139 8.36 17.67 6.06
C ARG A 139 9.82 18.04 5.76
N ALA A 140 10.53 17.19 5.02
CA ALA A 140 11.89 17.45 4.60
C ALA A 140 11.96 18.72 3.74
N GLN A 141 11.05 18.90 2.76
CA GLN A 141 11.00 20.09 1.93
C GLN A 141 10.67 21.37 2.74
N ALA A 142 9.76 21.29 3.69
CA ALA A 142 9.39 22.43 4.56
C ALA A 142 10.55 22.87 5.48
N GLY A 143 11.45 21.93 5.81
CA GLY A 143 12.64 22.17 6.67
C GLY A 143 13.93 22.49 5.91
N ARG A 144 13.93 22.50 4.57
CA ARG A 144 15.15 22.75 3.77
C ARG A 144 15.76 24.13 4.03
N ALA A 145 16.98 24.16 4.57
CA ALA A 145 17.69 25.40 4.85
C ALA A 145 18.16 26.13 3.58
N ASP A 146 18.45 25.38 2.52
CA ASP A 146 18.91 25.86 1.21
C ASP A 146 17.78 26.33 0.27
N ALA A 147 16.52 26.10 0.64
CA ALA A 147 15.36 26.56 -0.13
C ALA A 147 14.90 27.96 0.28
N ASP A 148 14.31 28.69 -0.65
CA ASP A 148 13.74 30.00 -0.37
C ASP A 148 12.50 29.98 0.54
N ALA A 149 12.08 31.13 1.03
CA ALA A 149 10.94 31.24 1.94
C ALA A 149 9.60 30.86 1.28
N ALA A 150 9.45 31.13 -0.03
CA ALA A 150 8.25 30.82 -0.79
C ALA A 150 8.09 29.31 -0.96
N HIS A 151 9.17 28.60 -1.30
CA HIS A 151 9.18 27.13 -1.38
C HIS A 151 8.82 26.49 -0.04
N ARG A 152 9.45 26.93 1.06
CA ARG A 152 9.14 26.41 2.41
C ARG A 152 7.71 26.69 2.84
N ALA A 153 7.17 27.86 2.51
CA ALA A 153 5.76 28.20 2.80
C ALA A 153 4.79 27.32 1.99
N ALA A 154 5.03 27.14 0.70
CA ALA A 154 4.25 26.24 -0.16
C ALA A 154 4.30 24.79 0.32
N SER A 155 5.47 24.33 0.76
CA SER A 155 5.66 22.98 1.32
C SER A 155 4.90 22.78 2.63
N ARG A 156 4.89 23.78 3.53
CA ARG A 156 4.07 23.73 4.75
C ARG A 156 2.57 23.69 4.46
N ALA A 157 2.10 24.45 3.47
CA ALA A 157 0.69 24.42 3.07
C ALA A 157 0.28 23.05 2.52
N LYS A 158 1.13 22.43 1.69
CA LYS A 158 0.91 21.06 1.18
C LYS A 158 0.96 20.03 2.31
N LEU A 159 1.89 20.17 3.25
CA LEU A 159 1.99 19.30 4.42
C LEU A 159 0.70 19.31 5.24
N GLY A 160 0.11 20.49 5.50
CA GLY A 160 -1.16 20.61 6.22
C GLY A 160 -2.29 19.84 5.54
N ARG A 161 -2.42 19.95 4.20
CA ARG A 161 -3.44 19.21 3.44
C ARG A 161 -3.20 17.69 3.48
N LEU A 162 -1.95 17.23 3.44
CA LEU A 162 -1.63 15.81 3.55
C LEU A 162 -1.95 15.24 4.94
N GLN A 163 -1.75 16.04 5.99
CA GLN A 163 -2.12 15.67 7.35
C GLN A 163 -3.64 15.56 7.54
N GLU A 164 -4.41 16.49 6.96
CA GLU A 164 -5.87 16.42 6.90
C GLU A 164 -6.32 15.17 6.15
N GLN A 165 -5.80 14.93 4.94
CA GLN A 165 -6.10 13.72 4.15
C GLN A 165 -5.81 12.42 4.92
N ARG A 166 -4.71 12.40 5.70
CA ARG A 166 -4.37 11.23 6.53
C ARG A 166 -5.39 11.01 7.64
N ALA A 167 -5.86 12.08 8.27
CA ALA A 167 -6.87 12.00 9.33
C ALA A 167 -8.21 11.50 8.79
N ASP A 168 -8.66 12.03 7.66
CA ASP A 168 -9.90 11.59 6.99
C ASP A 168 -9.84 10.10 6.61
N LEU A 169 -8.74 9.69 5.99
CA LEU A 169 -8.54 8.30 5.58
C LEU A 169 -8.49 7.35 6.79
N ALA A 170 -7.87 7.78 7.89
CA ALA A 170 -7.84 7.04 9.15
C ALA A 170 -9.25 6.86 9.72
N GLY A 171 -10.06 7.92 9.72
CA GLY A 171 -11.46 7.86 10.13
C GLY A 171 -12.29 6.91 9.27
N CYS A 172 -12.08 6.92 7.95
CA CYS A 172 -12.75 6.00 7.03
C CYS A 172 -12.37 4.53 7.29
N LEU A 173 -11.09 4.24 7.55
CA LEU A 173 -10.64 2.88 7.88
C LEU A 173 -11.26 2.38 9.19
N ASP A 174 -11.21 3.18 10.25
CA ASP A 174 -11.78 2.80 11.55
C ASP A 174 -13.31 2.62 11.45
N ALA A 175 -14.01 3.47 10.68
CA ALA A 175 -15.44 3.35 10.44
C ALA A 175 -15.78 2.06 9.64
N LEU A 176 -15.04 1.74 8.58
CA LEU A 176 -15.23 0.50 7.82
C LEU A 176 -15.07 -0.73 8.71
N LEU A 177 -14.01 -0.78 9.52
CA LEU A 177 -13.76 -1.92 10.40
C LEU A 177 -14.80 -2.05 11.50
N ALA A 178 -15.29 -0.94 12.07
CA ALA A 178 -16.39 -0.93 13.04
C ALA A 178 -17.72 -1.39 12.42
N ASP A 179 -18.03 -0.93 11.21
CA ASP A 179 -19.23 -1.35 10.49
C ASP A 179 -19.17 -2.82 10.08
N ALA A 180 -18.01 -3.30 9.65
CA ALA A 180 -17.82 -4.71 9.30
C ALA A 180 -17.95 -5.62 10.53
N ALA A 181 -17.37 -5.25 11.66
CA ALA A 181 -17.50 -5.98 12.91
C ALA A 181 -18.95 -6.02 13.43
N ALA A 182 -19.74 -5.00 13.13
CA ALA A 182 -21.16 -4.91 13.49
C ALA A 182 -22.10 -5.50 12.43
N GLY A 183 -21.59 -6.08 11.34
CA GLY A 183 -22.39 -6.66 10.26
C GLY A 183 -23.13 -5.63 9.39
N ARG A 184 -22.78 -4.34 9.46
CA ARG A 184 -23.41 -3.28 8.66
C ARG A 184 -22.72 -3.05 7.32
N ALA A 185 -21.44 -3.41 7.22
CA ALA A 185 -20.70 -3.35 5.97
C ALA A 185 -19.87 -4.62 5.77
N TYR A 186 -19.43 -4.84 4.54
CA TYR A 186 -18.45 -5.87 4.21
C TYR A 186 -17.60 -5.41 3.04
N PHE A 187 -16.45 -6.03 2.86
CA PHE A 187 -15.58 -5.86 1.69
C PHE A 187 -15.13 -7.24 1.22
N LYS A 188 -14.51 -7.31 0.05
CA LYS A 188 -14.07 -8.58 -0.55
C LYS A 188 -12.61 -8.48 -0.97
N VAL A 189 -11.88 -9.57 -0.88
CA VAL A 189 -10.59 -9.70 -1.57
C VAL A 189 -10.85 -9.81 -3.07
N TYR A 190 -10.30 -8.88 -3.83
CA TYR A 190 -10.27 -8.95 -5.29
C TYR A 190 -8.86 -9.27 -5.72
N ARG A 191 -8.63 -10.48 -6.20
CA ARG A 191 -7.32 -10.88 -6.73
C ARG A 191 -6.97 -10.04 -7.95
N GLN A 192 -5.73 -9.59 -8.01
CA GLN A 192 -5.27 -8.83 -9.15
C GLN A 192 -4.80 -9.75 -10.28
N PHE A 193 -5.49 -9.69 -11.41
CA PHE A 193 -5.12 -10.40 -12.63
C PHE A 193 -4.28 -9.49 -13.52
N LYS A 194 -2.95 -9.61 -13.44
CA LYS A 194 -2.03 -8.83 -14.30
C LYS A 194 -1.86 -9.50 -15.65
N MET A 195 -2.86 -9.41 -16.51
CA MET A 195 -2.91 -10.05 -17.83
C MET A 195 -1.72 -9.66 -18.73
N TYR A 196 -1.19 -8.44 -18.57
CA TYR A 196 -0.04 -7.98 -19.35
C TYR A 196 1.30 -8.67 -18.97
N ASN A 197 1.40 -9.27 -17.78
CA ASN A 197 2.57 -10.04 -17.35
C ASN A 197 2.49 -11.52 -17.77
N ASP A 198 1.32 -12.03 -18.14
CA ASP A 198 1.15 -13.41 -18.56
C ASP A 198 1.39 -13.53 -20.07
N PRO A 199 2.39 -14.33 -20.51
CA PRO A 199 2.67 -14.53 -21.94
C PRO A 199 1.48 -15.05 -22.76
N ARG A 200 0.49 -15.65 -22.12
CA ARG A 200 -0.71 -16.18 -22.79
C ARG A 200 -1.74 -15.10 -23.06
N PHE A 201 -1.77 -14.03 -22.25
CA PHE A 201 -2.77 -12.96 -22.34
C PHE A 201 -2.22 -11.66 -22.92
N ASN A 202 -0.90 -11.45 -22.92
CA ASN A 202 -0.28 -10.28 -23.51
C ASN A 202 -0.06 -10.51 -25.01
N PRO A 203 -0.78 -9.79 -25.90
CA PRO A 203 -0.69 -10.02 -27.36
C PRO A 203 0.72 -9.76 -27.92
N VAL A 204 1.51 -8.87 -27.31
CA VAL A 204 2.89 -8.60 -27.73
C VAL A 204 3.78 -9.81 -27.41
N LEU A 205 3.70 -10.36 -26.20
CA LEU A 205 4.46 -11.55 -25.80
C LEU A 205 4.05 -12.80 -26.59
N VAL A 206 2.76 -12.94 -26.89
CA VAL A 206 2.26 -14.00 -27.78
C VAL A 206 2.88 -13.89 -29.18
N ALA A 207 3.00 -12.67 -29.71
CA ALA A 207 3.58 -12.45 -31.04
C ALA A 207 5.10 -12.68 -31.04
N GLU A 208 5.82 -12.36 -29.98
CA GLU A 208 7.25 -12.63 -29.82
C GLU A 208 7.53 -14.13 -29.74
N GLY A 209 6.76 -14.89 -28.94
CA GLY A 209 6.91 -16.34 -28.81
C GLY A 209 6.59 -17.14 -30.09
N ARG A 210 5.91 -16.54 -31.09
CA ARG A 210 5.67 -17.16 -32.39
C ARG A 210 6.79 -16.93 -33.41
N ARG A 211 7.74 -16.04 -33.09
CA ARG A 211 8.86 -15.67 -33.99
C ARG A 211 10.17 -16.38 -33.64
N GLY A 212 10.26 -17.02 -32.50
CA GLY A 212 11.38 -17.86 -32.03
C GLY A 212 11.05 -19.35 -32.16
#